data_11affad102d7701383447f7860907a8c
#
_entry.id   11affad102d7701383447f7860907a8c
#
_cell.length_a   1.000
_cell.length_b   1.000
_cell.length_c   1.000
_cell.angle_alpha   90.00
_cell.angle_beta   90.00
_cell.angle_gamma   90.00
#
_symmetry.space_group_name_H-M   'P 1'
#
loop_
_entity.id
_entity.type
_entity.pdbx_description
1 polymer ?
#
loop_
_entity_poly.entity_id
_entity_poly.type
_entity_poly.pdbx_seq_one_letter_code
_entity_poly.pdbx_strand_id
1 'polypeptide(L)'
;MHVYSLAMMLFKQLRVQHKLSRQHIKALKIACYLNGCGKRLRYQNSNKNALPIILNSQIYGASHRDLVLAGFIVSSQNSEDFSLTEWVKYKDVVNEDDLDAVKKLAVLLKICVGLDKTQQSHIKEIVCDVLGDSVIMKTVLREPNVEAGYEIECANEARNDFKRVFGKNLELI
;
A
#
# COMPACT_ATOMS: atom_id res chain seq x y z
N MET A 1 12.24 4.99 3.53
CA MET A 1 12.53 4.88 2.08
C MET A 1 12.31 3.48 1.51
N HIS A 2 12.54 2.44 2.29
CA HIS A 2 12.48 1.06 1.83
C HIS A 2 11.09 0.61 1.38
N VAL A 3 10.04 0.90 2.16
CA VAL A 3 8.63 0.63 1.80
C VAL A 3 8.28 1.15 0.40
N TYR A 4 8.74 2.36 0.03
CA TYR A 4 8.50 2.90 -1.31
C TYR A 4 9.22 2.09 -2.40
N SER A 5 10.45 1.64 -2.15
CA SER A 5 11.18 0.79 -3.10
C SER A 5 10.43 -0.51 -3.37
N LEU A 6 10.00 -1.20 -2.31
CA LEU A 6 9.19 -2.42 -2.42
C LEU A 6 7.85 -2.17 -3.13
N ALA A 7 7.16 -1.07 -2.78
CA ALA A 7 5.89 -0.71 -3.42
C ALA A 7 6.05 -0.46 -4.93
N MET A 8 7.16 0.15 -5.36
CA MET A 8 7.44 0.35 -6.78
C MET A 8 7.78 -0.94 -7.52
N MET A 9 8.43 -1.90 -6.86
CA MET A 9 8.66 -3.23 -7.42
C MET A 9 7.32 -3.94 -7.65
N LEU A 10 6.45 -3.99 -6.64
CA LEU A 10 5.12 -4.59 -6.75
C LEU A 10 4.25 -3.87 -7.80
N PHE A 11 4.26 -2.54 -7.82
CA PHE A 11 3.51 -1.77 -8.81
C PHE A 11 3.93 -2.09 -10.24
N LYS A 12 5.23 -2.27 -10.49
CA LYS A 12 5.72 -2.64 -11.83
C LYS A 12 5.36 -4.08 -12.21
N GLN A 13 5.59 -5.03 -11.32
CA GLN A 13 5.43 -6.46 -11.61
C GLN A 13 3.96 -6.87 -11.70
N LEU A 14 3.08 -6.27 -10.89
CA LEU A 14 1.65 -6.54 -10.89
C LEU A 14 0.85 -5.67 -11.86
N ARG A 15 1.50 -5.02 -12.82
CA ARG A 15 0.85 -4.08 -13.75
C ARG A 15 -0.33 -4.71 -14.50
N VAL A 16 -0.21 -5.96 -14.91
CA VAL A 16 -1.29 -6.69 -15.60
C VAL A 16 -2.47 -6.94 -14.69
N GLN A 17 -2.22 -7.10 -13.38
CA GLN A 17 -3.25 -7.37 -12.38
C GLN A 17 -3.98 -6.10 -11.94
N HIS A 18 -3.24 -5.06 -11.57
CA HIS A 18 -3.88 -3.83 -11.09
C HIS A 18 -4.42 -2.94 -12.22
N LYS A 19 -3.82 -2.96 -13.42
CA LYS A 19 -4.21 -2.15 -14.60
C LYS A 19 -4.22 -0.64 -14.36
N LEU A 20 -3.53 -0.16 -13.34
CA LEU A 20 -3.51 1.25 -12.96
C LEU A 20 -2.56 2.05 -13.86
N SER A 21 -2.90 3.32 -14.10
CA SER A 21 -2.04 4.25 -14.82
C SER A 21 -0.91 4.79 -13.93
N ARG A 22 0.12 5.35 -14.58
CA ARG A 22 1.27 5.96 -13.87
C ARG A 22 0.91 7.19 -13.06
N GLN A 23 -0.25 7.81 -13.32
CA GLN A 23 -0.73 8.98 -12.56
C GLN A 23 -0.89 8.71 -11.06
N HIS A 24 -1.12 7.44 -10.67
CA HIS A 24 -1.29 7.05 -9.27
C HIS A 24 0.06 6.87 -8.52
N ILE A 25 1.20 6.87 -9.24
CA ILE A 25 2.53 6.64 -8.62
C ILE A 25 2.86 7.74 -7.63
N LYS A 26 2.49 9.00 -7.90
CA LYS A 26 2.77 10.11 -6.99
C LYS A 26 2.00 9.95 -5.67
N ALA A 27 0.73 9.59 -5.75
CA ALA A 27 -0.09 9.32 -4.56
C ALA A 27 0.46 8.12 -3.76
N LEU A 28 0.86 7.04 -4.44
CA LEU A 28 1.50 5.88 -3.80
C LEU A 28 2.82 6.29 -3.11
N LYS A 29 3.64 7.11 -3.76
CA LYS A 29 4.88 7.63 -3.16
C LYS A 29 4.59 8.39 -1.87
N ILE A 30 3.67 9.34 -1.90
CA ILE A 30 3.28 10.14 -0.72
C ILE A 30 2.75 9.20 0.38
N ALA A 31 1.89 8.24 0.04
CA ALA A 31 1.36 7.26 0.98
C ALA A 31 2.47 6.43 1.65
N CYS A 32 3.48 5.98 0.91
CA CYS A 32 4.62 5.23 1.46
C CYS A 32 5.43 6.07 2.47
N TYR A 33 5.67 7.35 2.18
CA TYR A 33 6.45 8.23 3.07
C TYR A 33 5.67 8.66 4.30
N LEU A 34 4.37 8.86 4.19
CA LEU A 34 3.51 9.30 5.29
C LEU A 34 2.80 8.12 5.98
N ASN A 35 3.09 6.89 5.57
CA ASN A 35 2.60 5.73 6.29
C ASN A 35 3.02 5.79 7.77
N GLY A 36 2.05 5.59 8.65
CA GLY A 36 2.28 5.65 10.09
C GLY A 36 2.27 7.06 10.71
N CYS A 37 2.08 8.14 9.94
CA CYS A 37 2.00 9.50 10.49
C CYS A 37 0.87 9.65 11.52
N GLY A 38 -0.23 8.91 11.36
CA GLY A 38 -1.36 8.90 12.29
C GLY A 38 -1.04 8.32 13.68
N LYS A 39 0.05 7.54 13.82
CA LYS A 39 0.53 7.03 15.12
C LYS A 39 0.93 8.16 16.06
N ARG A 40 1.30 9.33 15.51
CA ARG A 40 1.65 10.53 16.31
C ARG A 40 0.44 11.13 17.03
N LEU A 41 -0.77 10.93 16.51
CA LEU A 41 -2.00 11.35 17.18
C LEU A 41 -2.46 10.27 18.18
N ARG A 42 -2.59 9.04 17.71
CA ARG A 42 -3.00 7.90 18.52
C ARG A 42 -2.57 6.61 17.85
N TYR A 43 -2.06 5.64 18.60
CA TYR A 43 -1.65 4.35 18.04
C TYR A 43 -2.86 3.56 17.52
N GLN A 44 -3.94 3.55 18.27
CA GLN A 44 -5.20 2.93 17.87
C GLN A 44 -5.83 3.69 16.70
N ASN A 45 -6.27 2.98 15.66
CA ASN A 45 -6.80 3.54 14.43
C ASN A 45 -5.81 4.49 13.72
N SER A 46 -4.51 4.25 13.86
CA SER A 46 -3.47 5.14 13.32
C SER A 46 -3.59 5.37 11.81
N ASN A 47 -4.02 4.36 11.05
CA ASN A 47 -4.21 4.51 9.60
C ASN A 47 -5.35 5.50 9.30
N LYS A 48 -6.50 5.41 9.99
CA LYS A 48 -7.61 6.38 9.85
C LYS A 48 -7.19 7.78 10.26
N ASN A 49 -6.41 7.90 11.33
CA ASN A 49 -5.89 9.18 11.82
C ASN A 49 -4.90 9.84 10.84
N ALA A 50 -4.35 9.09 9.89
CA ALA A 50 -3.44 9.62 8.89
C ALA A 50 -4.15 10.50 7.85
N LEU A 51 -5.42 10.22 7.53
CA LEU A 51 -6.17 10.95 6.49
C LEU A 51 -6.16 12.48 6.73
N PRO A 52 -6.63 13.02 7.86
CA PRO A 52 -6.62 14.46 8.09
C PRO A 52 -5.21 15.06 8.12
N ILE A 53 -4.21 14.31 8.57
CA ILE A 53 -2.81 14.78 8.57
C ILE A 53 -2.32 14.96 7.15
N ILE A 54 -2.54 13.96 6.28
CA ILE A 54 -2.08 13.97 4.88
C ILE A 54 -2.80 15.07 4.10
N LEU A 55 -4.11 15.22 4.29
CA LEU A 55 -4.91 16.24 3.60
C LEU A 55 -4.49 17.68 3.93
N ASN A 56 -4.03 17.90 5.17
CA ASN A 56 -3.58 19.23 5.62
C ASN A 56 -2.06 19.43 5.48
N SER A 57 -1.33 18.46 4.91
CA SER A 57 0.11 18.61 4.70
C SER A 57 0.41 19.42 3.44
N GLN A 58 1.47 20.24 3.51
CA GLN A 58 2.00 20.96 2.36
C GLN A 58 3.16 20.15 1.76
N ILE A 59 2.92 19.56 0.59
CA ILE A 59 3.93 18.78 -0.14
C ILE A 59 4.15 19.44 -1.49
N TYR A 60 5.33 20.01 -1.68
CA TYR A 60 5.69 20.66 -2.94
C TYR A 60 5.55 19.70 -4.13
N GLY A 61 4.85 20.18 -5.16
CA GLY A 61 4.61 19.42 -6.38
C GLY A 61 3.50 18.37 -6.28
N ALA A 62 2.83 18.21 -5.13
CA ALA A 62 1.63 17.39 -5.00
C ALA A 62 0.38 18.23 -5.29
N SER A 63 -0.53 17.69 -6.08
CA SER A 63 -1.86 18.26 -6.26
C SER A 63 -2.77 17.88 -5.09
N HIS A 64 -3.89 18.59 -4.92
CA HIS A 64 -4.90 18.22 -3.94
C HIS A 64 -5.40 16.78 -4.16
N ARG A 65 -5.59 16.39 -5.43
CA ARG A 65 -5.95 15.01 -5.79
C ARG A 65 -4.90 14.00 -5.32
N ASP A 66 -3.62 14.27 -5.48
CA ASP A 66 -2.54 13.38 -5.01
C ASP A 66 -2.62 13.18 -3.49
N LEU A 67 -2.91 14.25 -2.72
CA LEU A 67 -3.05 14.19 -1.26
C LEU A 67 -4.30 13.40 -0.84
N VAL A 68 -5.43 13.63 -1.51
CA VAL A 68 -6.67 12.87 -1.26
C VAL A 68 -6.43 11.38 -1.49
N LEU A 69 -5.89 11.01 -2.65
CA LEU A 69 -5.59 9.62 -2.96
C LEU A 69 -4.60 9.00 -1.95
N ALA A 70 -3.51 9.70 -1.63
CA ALA A 70 -2.52 9.22 -0.67
C ALA A 70 -3.13 9.02 0.73
N GLY A 71 -3.96 9.95 1.18
CA GLY A 71 -4.67 9.85 2.46
C GLY A 71 -5.57 8.62 2.52
N PHE A 72 -6.34 8.37 1.46
CA PHE A 72 -7.20 7.18 1.38
C PHE A 72 -6.38 5.88 1.25
N ILE A 73 -5.26 5.88 0.52
CA ILE A 73 -4.37 4.70 0.44
C ILE A 73 -3.85 4.34 1.82
N VAL A 74 -3.42 5.31 2.63
CA VAL A 74 -2.92 5.04 3.99
C VAL A 74 -4.04 4.62 4.93
N SER A 75 -5.19 5.30 4.90
CA SER A 75 -6.29 5.03 5.83
C SER A 75 -7.00 3.71 5.57
N SER A 76 -6.92 3.18 4.35
CA SER A 76 -7.67 2.00 3.89
C SER A 76 -6.81 0.75 3.70
N GLN A 77 -5.69 0.64 4.41
CA GLN A 77 -4.82 -0.55 4.32
C GLN A 77 -5.54 -1.85 4.71
N ASN A 78 -6.55 -1.77 5.56
CA ASN A 78 -7.54 -2.83 5.70
C ASN A 78 -8.77 -2.45 4.87
N SER A 79 -9.24 -3.34 4.02
CA SER A 79 -10.39 -3.06 3.13
C SER A 79 -11.67 -2.69 3.89
N GLU A 80 -11.80 -3.13 5.14
CA GLU A 80 -12.91 -2.80 6.05
C GLU A 80 -12.85 -1.36 6.57
N ASP A 81 -11.69 -0.74 6.50
CA ASP A 81 -11.47 0.62 6.98
C ASP A 81 -11.86 1.69 5.95
N PHE A 82 -12.18 1.30 4.72
CA PHE A 82 -12.57 2.25 3.68
C PHE A 82 -13.95 2.86 3.98
N SER A 83 -14.00 4.19 4.08
CA SER A 83 -15.24 4.94 4.32
C SER A 83 -15.74 5.61 3.04
N LEU A 84 -16.83 5.09 2.48
CA LEU A 84 -17.52 5.73 1.35
C LEU A 84 -18.05 7.12 1.71
N THR A 85 -18.49 7.31 2.94
CA THR A 85 -19.00 8.61 3.42
C THR A 85 -17.92 9.69 3.38
N GLU A 86 -16.67 9.32 3.76
CA GLU A 86 -15.54 10.24 3.64
C GLU A 86 -15.15 10.45 2.17
N TRP A 87 -15.14 9.39 1.36
CA TRP A 87 -14.81 9.47 -0.06
C TRP A 87 -15.71 10.42 -0.84
N VAL A 88 -17.01 10.34 -0.61
CA VAL A 88 -18.00 11.18 -1.31
C VAL A 88 -17.76 12.69 -1.10
N LYS A 89 -17.12 13.09 0.00
CA LYS A 89 -16.76 14.51 0.24
C LYS A 89 -15.77 15.05 -0.80
N TYR A 90 -15.05 14.18 -1.49
CA TYR A 90 -14.00 14.52 -2.46
C TYR A 90 -14.38 14.18 -3.91
N LYS A 91 -15.66 13.90 -4.19
CA LYS A 91 -16.16 13.51 -5.52
C LYS A 91 -15.81 14.49 -6.65
N ASP A 92 -15.56 15.76 -6.32
CA ASP A 92 -15.18 16.78 -7.29
C ASP A 92 -13.66 16.73 -7.63
N VAL A 93 -12.89 15.94 -6.90
CA VAL A 93 -11.42 15.81 -7.04
C VAL A 93 -11.02 14.42 -7.50
N VAL A 94 -11.79 13.40 -7.15
CA VAL A 94 -11.55 11.97 -7.42
C VAL A 94 -12.77 11.33 -8.08
N ASN A 95 -12.55 10.26 -8.82
CA ASN A 95 -13.58 9.54 -9.58
C ASN A 95 -13.66 8.05 -9.17
N GLU A 96 -14.54 7.28 -9.83
CA GLU A 96 -14.74 5.85 -9.55
C GLU A 96 -13.49 5.00 -9.86
N ASP A 97 -12.74 5.33 -10.92
CA ASP A 97 -11.49 4.64 -11.24
C ASP A 97 -10.43 4.84 -10.14
N ASP A 98 -10.44 6.02 -9.52
CA ASP A 98 -9.57 6.33 -8.38
C ASP A 98 -9.94 5.51 -7.14
N LEU A 99 -11.23 5.20 -6.95
CA LEU A 99 -11.70 4.35 -5.86
C LEU A 99 -11.13 2.93 -5.96
N ASP A 100 -11.15 2.34 -7.16
CA ASP A 100 -10.54 1.05 -7.42
C ASP A 100 -9.01 1.11 -7.23
N ALA A 101 -8.38 2.17 -7.74
CA ALA A 101 -6.95 2.40 -7.58
C ALA A 101 -6.53 2.48 -6.11
N VAL A 102 -7.26 3.23 -5.29
CA VAL A 102 -6.99 3.35 -3.84
C VAL A 102 -7.04 2.00 -3.16
N LYS A 103 -8.06 1.18 -3.42
CA LYS A 103 -8.18 -0.16 -2.82
C LYS A 103 -7.00 -1.05 -3.17
N LYS A 104 -6.61 -1.08 -4.45
CA LYS A 104 -5.46 -1.87 -4.92
C LYS A 104 -4.15 -1.38 -4.30
N LEU A 105 -3.91 -0.08 -4.31
CA LEU A 105 -2.69 0.50 -3.77
C LEU A 105 -2.58 0.39 -2.25
N ALA A 106 -3.70 0.46 -1.53
CA ALA A 106 -3.73 0.26 -0.09
C ALA A 106 -3.29 -1.15 0.30
N VAL A 107 -3.74 -2.17 -0.44
CA VAL A 107 -3.31 -3.57 -0.22
C VAL A 107 -1.83 -3.74 -0.54
N LEU A 108 -1.32 -3.16 -1.64
CA LEU A 108 0.10 -3.21 -1.96
C LEU A 108 0.95 -2.51 -0.89
N LEU A 109 0.49 -1.35 -0.39
CA LEU A 109 1.15 -0.65 0.71
C LEU A 109 1.18 -1.51 1.98
N LYS A 110 0.06 -2.17 2.34
CA LYS A 110 -0.02 -3.06 3.50
C LYS A 110 1.01 -4.17 3.43
N ILE A 111 1.14 -4.83 2.26
CA ILE A 111 2.17 -5.86 2.04
C ILE A 111 3.57 -5.28 2.27
N CYS A 112 3.88 -4.13 1.64
CA CYS A 112 5.21 -3.52 1.76
C CYS A 112 5.55 -3.06 3.17
N VAL A 113 4.55 -2.59 3.93
CA VAL A 113 4.70 -2.23 5.34
C VAL A 113 4.96 -3.46 6.20
N GLY A 114 4.30 -4.59 5.90
CA GLY A 114 4.57 -5.88 6.54
C GLY A 114 5.99 -6.35 6.27
N LEU A 115 6.45 -6.28 5.01
CA LEU A 115 7.79 -6.68 4.59
C LEU A 115 8.92 -5.79 5.11
N ASP A 116 8.62 -4.63 5.69
CA ASP A 116 9.60 -3.75 6.36
C ASP A 116 9.18 -3.45 7.81
N LYS A 117 8.56 -4.45 8.46
CA LYS A 117 7.97 -4.28 9.80
C LYS A 117 8.98 -3.89 10.86
N THR A 118 10.16 -4.47 10.81
CA THR A 118 11.28 -4.17 11.72
C THR A 118 12.03 -2.90 11.35
N GLN A 119 11.78 -2.31 10.15
CA GLN A 119 12.46 -1.14 9.60
C GLN A 119 13.99 -1.36 9.39
N GLN A 120 14.42 -2.62 9.26
CA GLN A 120 15.81 -2.97 9.03
C GLN A 120 16.12 -3.21 7.55
N SER A 121 15.12 -3.14 6.68
CA SER A 121 15.28 -3.32 5.23
C SER A 121 15.92 -4.66 4.85
N HIS A 122 15.54 -5.74 5.52
CA HIS A 122 16.07 -7.08 5.29
C HIS A 122 15.79 -7.61 3.88
N ILE A 123 14.65 -7.25 3.31
CA ILE A 123 14.23 -7.71 1.98
C ILE A 123 14.78 -6.74 0.93
N LYS A 124 15.60 -7.24 0.03
CA LYS A 124 16.21 -6.48 -1.07
C LYS A 124 15.27 -6.33 -2.25
N GLU A 125 14.58 -7.41 -2.60
CA GLU A 125 13.78 -7.52 -3.81
C GLU A 125 12.57 -8.42 -3.60
N ILE A 126 11.50 -8.19 -4.35
CA ILE A 126 10.34 -9.05 -4.43
C ILE A 126 10.19 -9.47 -5.89
N VAL A 127 10.04 -10.76 -6.15
CA VAL A 127 9.75 -11.31 -7.48
C VAL A 127 8.35 -11.91 -7.46
N CYS A 128 7.50 -11.49 -8.38
CA CYS A 128 6.10 -11.93 -8.46
C CYS A 128 5.88 -12.86 -9.65
N ASP A 129 5.42 -14.08 -9.36
CA ASP A 129 4.93 -15.02 -10.37
C ASP A 129 3.39 -15.00 -10.34
N VAL A 130 2.79 -14.56 -11.45
CA VAL A 130 1.32 -14.49 -11.57
C VAL A 130 0.82 -15.74 -12.26
N LEU A 131 0.07 -16.54 -11.53
CA LEU A 131 -0.57 -17.77 -11.99
C LEU A 131 -2.07 -17.55 -12.29
N GLY A 132 -2.79 -18.58 -12.69
CA GLY A 132 -4.22 -18.50 -13.04
C GLY A 132 -5.06 -17.92 -11.89
N ASP A 133 -4.96 -18.50 -10.72
CA ASP A 133 -5.76 -18.18 -9.52
C ASP A 133 -4.95 -17.65 -8.33
N SER A 134 -3.64 -17.55 -8.46
CA SER A 134 -2.73 -17.12 -7.39
C SER A 134 -1.61 -16.18 -7.88
N VAL A 135 -1.03 -15.46 -6.95
CA VAL A 135 0.19 -14.69 -7.12
C VAL A 135 1.18 -15.14 -6.05
N ILE A 136 2.33 -15.63 -6.49
CA ILE A 136 3.42 -16.02 -5.61
C ILE A 136 4.42 -14.86 -5.57
N MET A 137 4.65 -14.31 -4.38
CA MET A 137 5.64 -13.27 -4.13
C MET A 137 6.84 -13.89 -3.41
N LYS A 138 7.96 -14.02 -4.12
CA LYS A 138 9.22 -14.51 -3.58
C LYS A 138 10.04 -13.35 -3.06
N THR A 139 10.48 -13.43 -1.81
CA THR A 139 11.34 -12.42 -1.21
C THR A 139 12.81 -12.77 -1.41
N VAL A 140 13.61 -11.79 -1.80
CA VAL A 140 15.08 -11.92 -1.87
C VAL A 140 15.68 -11.13 -0.72
N LEU A 141 16.40 -11.80 0.14
CA LEU A 141 17.05 -11.19 1.30
C LEU A 141 18.28 -10.38 0.87
N ARG A 142 18.59 -9.33 1.63
CA ARG A 142 19.78 -8.51 1.42
C ARG A 142 21.04 -9.24 1.81
N GLU A 143 20.98 -10.00 2.88
CA GLU A 143 22.09 -10.79 3.43
C GLU A 143 21.63 -12.23 3.65
N PRO A 144 22.44 -13.25 3.31
CA PRO A 144 22.03 -14.65 3.38
C PRO A 144 21.79 -15.17 4.81
N ASN A 145 22.33 -14.49 5.82
CA ASN A 145 22.23 -14.91 7.24
C ASN A 145 21.11 -14.21 8.01
N VAL A 146 20.28 -13.40 7.32
CA VAL A 146 19.17 -12.69 7.94
C VAL A 146 17.88 -13.51 7.79
N GLU A 147 17.14 -13.62 8.88
CA GLU A 147 15.81 -14.22 8.86
C GLU A 147 14.75 -13.13 8.70
N ALA A 148 13.90 -13.24 7.68
CA ALA A 148 12.78 -12.33 7.44
C ALA A 148 11.41 -13.01 7.68
N GLY A 149 11.39 -14.08 8.47
CA GLY A 149 10.16 -14.82 8.75
C GLY A 149 9.06 -13.96 9.37
N TYR A 150 9.43 -13.06 10.27
CA TYR A 150 8.50 -12.13 10.90
C TYR A 150 7.89 -11.12 9.91
N GLU A 151 8.72 -10.56 9.02
CA GLU A 151 8.25 -9.66 7.96
C GLU A 151 7.29 -10.36 6.99
N ILE A 152 7.62 -11.60 6.61
CA ILE A 152 6.77 -12.41 5.73
C ILE A 152 5.43 -12.72 6.44
N GLU A 153 5.45 -13.06 7.72
CA GLU A 153 4.23 -13.28 8.51
C GLU A 153 3.36 -12.02 8.57
N CYS A 154 3.95 -10.87 8.89
CA CYS A 154 3.24 -9.59 8.91
C CYS A 154 2.66 -9.21 7.54
N ALA A 155 3.38 -9.49 6.45
CA ALA A 155 2.89 -9.24 5.09
C ALA A 155 1.75 -10.20 4.70
N ASN A 156 1.78 -11.43 5.21
CA ASN A 156 0.72 -12.42 5.00
C ASN A 156 -0.63 -12.02 5.61
N GLU A 157 -0.67 -11.08 6.55
CA GLU A 157 -1.93 -10.49 7.04
C GLU A 157 -2.74 -9.82 5.92
N ALA A 158 -2.11 -9.46 4.81
CA ALA A 158 -2.76 -8.86 3.66
C ALA A 158 -3.43 -9.89 2.70
N ARG A 159 -3.30 -11.20 2.92
CA ARG A 159 -3.81 -12.26 2.01
C ARG A 159 -5.29 -12.11 1.69
N ASN A 160 -6.11 -11.92 2.71
CA ASN A 160 -7.55 -11.80 2.54
C ASN A 160 -7.94 -10.53 1.79
N ASP A 161 -7.28 -9.40 2.10
CA ASP A 161 -7.49 -8.15 1.40
C ASP A 161 -7.04 -8.24 -0.06
N PHE A 162 -5.91 -8.89 -0.31
CA PHE A 162 -5.40 -9.14 -1.67
C PHE A 162 -6.40 -9.97 -2.48
N LYS A 163 -6.89 -11.09 -1.93
CA LYS A 163 -7.90 -11.92 -2.59
C LYS A 163 -9.18 -11.15 -2.90
N ARG A 164 -9.64 -10.32 -1.96
CA ARG A 164 -10.86 -9.51 -2.13
C ARG A 164 -10.72 -8.47 -3.26
N VAL A 165 -9.54 -7.85 -3.38
CA VAL A 165 -9.30 -6.75 -4.31
C VAL A 165 -8.82 -7.23 -5.69
N PHE A 166 -7.98 -8.26 -5.74
CA PHE A 166 -7.38 -8.76 -6.98
C PHE A 166 -8.06 -10.04 -7.50
N GLY A 167 -8.93 -10.67 -6.73
CA GLY A 167 -9.58 -11.93 -7.09
C GLY A 167 -8.63 -13.14 -7.15
N LYS A 168 -7.42 -13.02 -6.60
CA LYS A 168 -6.38 -14.06 -6.61
C LYS A 168 -5.87 -14.34 -5.20
N ASN A 169 -5.48 -15.57 -4.96
CA ASN A 169 -4.81 -15.94 -3.72
C ASN A 169 -3.39 -15.35 -3.71
N LEU A 170 -2.91 -14.94 -2.53
CA LEU A 170 -1.56 -14.46 -2.32
C LEU A 170 -0.75 -15.50 -1.54
N GLU A 171 0.44 -15.82 -2.04
CA GLU A 171 1.44 -16.62 -1.35
C GLU A 171 2.74 -15.82 -1.25
N LEU A 172 3.23 -15.62 -0.04
CA LEU A 172 4.53 -14.97 0.24
C LEU A 172 5.51 -16.04 0.74
N ILE A 173 6.68 -16.12 0.13
CA ILE A 173 7.75 -17.05 0.44
C ILE A 173 9.11 -16.35 0.42
#